data_a9bda9f1ca1795c4b4d269f537a0a105
#
_entry.id   a9bda9f1ca1795c4b4d269f537a0a105
#
_cell.length_a   1.000
_cell.length_b   1.000
_cell.length_c   1.000
_cell.angle_alpha   90.00
_cell.angle_beta   90.00
_cell.angle_gamma   90.00
#
_symmetry.space_group_name_H-M   'P 1'
#
loop_
_entity.id
_entity.type
_entity.pdbx_description
1 polymer ?
#
loop_
_entity_poly.entity_id
_entity_poly.type
_entity_poly.pdbx_seq_one_letter_code
_entity_poly.pdbx_strand_id
1 'polypeptide(L)'
;MLSIVVAKSKNNIIGKDNQLLWYLPADRKKFNEITTNHVVIMGRKTFESIGRVLPVRKSVVFTNNPDFVVDDETVEVVHSMLEIKQYIDDENENFVIGGAMIYRLLMPYVNKMYVTEINEEYEGDTFFPRISEDTWEVVEREDGILDEYNDLEYEFVVYKRKKEN
;
A
#
# COMPACT_ATOMS: atom_id res chain seq x y z
N MET A 1 -12.70 0.49 -7.57
CA MET A 1 -11.52 1.31 -7.90
C MET A 1 -10.38 0.98 -6.96
N LEU A 2 -9.20 0.74 -7.46
CA LEU A 2 -8.03 0.43 -6.64
C LEU A 2 -7.08 1.62 -6.56
N SER A 3 -6.60 1.88 -5.35
CA SER A 3 -5.51 2.81 -5.07
C SER A 3 -4.43 2.09 -4.26
N ILE A 4 -3.17 2.45 -4.48
CA ILE A 4 -2.05 1.95 -3.67
C ILE A 4 -1.74 2.94 -2.55
N VAL A 5 -1.41 2.43 -1.38
CA VAL A 5 -0.77 3.20 -0.30
C VAL A 5 0.56 2.52 0.00
N VAL A 6 1.66 3.27 -0.09
CA VAL A 6 3.00 2.73 0.12
C VAL A 6 3.94 3.82 0.63
N ALA A 7 4.89 3.43 1.49
CA ALA A 7 6.05 4.23 1.82
C ALA A 7 7.28 3.58 1.20
N LYS A 8 8.12 4.35 0.53
CA LYS A 8 9.32 3.83 -0.11
C LYS A 8 10.49 4.78 0.05
N SER A 9 11.69 4.19 0.01
CA SER A 9 12.93 4.95 0.01
C SER A 9 13.20 5.56 -1.37
N LYS A 10 14.19 6.44 -1.40
CA LYS A 10 14.68 7.09 -2.62
C LYS A 10 15.08 6.07 -3.70
N ASN A 11 15.59 4.91 -3.31
CA ASN A 11 15.98 3.82 -4.20
C ASN A 11 14.91 2.71 -4.30
N ASN A 12 13.65 3.06 -4.06
CA ASN A 12 12.46 2.17 -4.19
C ASN A 12 12.42 0.97 -3.24
N ILE A 13 13.17 1.00 -2.15
CA ILE A 13 13.12 -0.05 -1.14
C ILE A 13 11.85 0.13 -0.29
N ILE A 14 11.15 -0.97 -0.03
CA ILE A 14 9.96 -0.98 0.82
C ILE A 14 10.06 -1.95 1.99
N GLY A 15 11.14 -2.74 2.05
CA GLY A 15 11.36 -3.64 3.17
C GLY A 15 12.63 -4.45 3.05
N LYS A 16 12.96 -5.12 4.16
CA LYS A 16 14.02 -6.11 4.28
C LYS A 16 13.59 -7.15 5.28
N ASP A 17 13.74 -8.43 4.93
CA ASP A 17 13.35 -9.56 5.81
C ASP A 17 11.90 -9.43 6.33
N ASN A 18 10.97 -8.98 5.48
CA ASN A 18 9.56 -8.73 5.78
C ASN A 18 9.31 -7.65 6.85
N GLN A 19 10.26 -6.75 7.08
CA GLN A 19 10.15 -5.68 8.05
C GLN A 19 10.36 -4.30 7.43
N LEU A 20 9.75 -3.28 8.02
CA LEU A 20 10.01 -1.89 7.69
C LEU A 20 11.41 -1.49 8.17
N LEU A 21 12.10 -0.66 7.39
CA LEU A 21 13.46 -0.20 7.66
C LEU A 21 13.52 1.15 8.39
N TRP A 22 12.39 1.81 8.54
CA TRP A 22 12.31 3.13 9.16
C TRP A 22 11.15 3.21 10.12
N TYR A 23 11.23 4.21 10.98
CA TYR A 23 10.17 4.57 11.90
C TYR A 23 9.74 6.00 11.59
N LEU A 24 8.51 6.17 11.10
CA LEU A 24 7.98 7.47 10.69
C LEU A 24 6.50 7.56 11.12
N PRO A 25 6.24 8.07 12.35
CA PRO A 25 4.87 8.16 12.87
C PRO A 25 3.91 8.93 11.96
N ALA A 26 4.39 9.96 11.26
CA ALA A 26 3.58 10.73 10.32
C ALA A 26 3.05 9.86 9.18
N ASP A 27 3.82 8.88 8.71
CA ASP A 27 3.40 7.93 7.68
C ASP A 27 2.26 7.04 8.19
N ARG A 28 2.39 6.51 9.40
CA ARG A 28 1.35 5.70 10.02
C ARG A 28 0.04 6.49 10.19
N LYS A 29 0.15 7.73 10.64
CA LYS A 29 -0.98 8.64 10.79
C LYS A 29 -1.67 8.86 9.44
N LYS A 30 -0.90 9.15 8.39
CA LYS A 30 -1.40 9.35 7.04
C LYS A 30 -2.10 8.11 6.50
N PHE A 31 -1.49 6.94 6.69
CA PHE A 31 -2.08 5.65 6.32
C PHE A 31 -3.46 5.46 6.97
N ASN A 32 -3.58 5.73 8.27
CA ASN A 32 -4.85 5.61 8.98
C ASN A 32 -5.89 6.61 8.47
N GLU A 33 -5.50 7.86 8.21
CA GLU A 33 -6.40 8.88 7.66
C GLU A 33 -6.96 8.48 6.30
N ILE A 34 -6.11 7.90 5.44
CA ILE A 34 -6.49 7.50 4.09
C ILE A 34 -7.39 6.27 4.11
N THR A 35 -7.06 5.25 4.91
CA THR A 35 -7.66 3.91 4.81
C THR A 35 -8.83 3.64 5.76
N THR A 36 -9.01 4.43 6.83
CA THR A 36 -10.10 4.22 7.78
C THR A 36 -11.46 4.29 7.06
N ASN A 37 -12.36 3.37 7.40
CA ASN A 37 -13.68 3.20 6.76
C ASN A 37 -13.63 2.69 5.31
N HIS A 38 -12.49 2.21 4.86
CA HIS A 38 -12.31 1.65 3.52
C HIS A 38 -11.94 0.18 3.59
N VAL A 39 -11.90 -0.45 2.43
CA VAL A 39 -11.36 -1.80 2.26
C VAL A 39 -9.85 -1.70 2.05
N VAL A 40 -9.08 -2.55 2.73
CA VAL A 40 -7.64 -2.71 2.51
C VAL A 40 -7.36 -4.12 1.99
N ILE A 41 -6.57 -4.21 0.93
CA ILE A 41 -6.23 -5.47 0.25
C ILE A 41 -4.74 -5.72 0.45
N MET A 42 -4.39 -6.92 0.91
CA MET A 42 -3.02 -7.27 1.24
C MET A 42 -2.73 -8.74 0.98
N GLY A 43 -1.46 -9.08 0.89
CA GLY A 43 -1.02 -10.46 0.90
C GLY A 43 -0.99 -11.03 2.33
N ARG A 44 -0.96 -12.37 2.43
CA ARG A 44 -0.94 -13.07 3.73
C ARG A 44 0.25 -12.66 4.59
N LYS A 45 1.46 -12.56 4.02
CA LYS A 45 2.66 -12.18 4.79
C LYS A 45 2.54 -10.78 5.38
N THR A 46 1.94 -9.85 4.65
CA THR A 46 1.67 -8.50 5.15
C THR A 46 0.69 -8.53 6.31
N PHE A 47 -0.39 -9.32 6.16
CA PHE A 47 -1.36 -9.51 7.23
C PHE A 47 -0.71 -10.05 8.52
N GLU A 48 0.12 -11.09 8.38
CA GLU A 48 0.84 -11.68 9.51
C GLU A 48 1.85 -10.71 10.12
N SER A 49 2.53 -9.92 9.29
CA SER A 49 3.51 -8.92 9.74
C SER A 49 2.86 -7.79 10.56
N ILE A 50 1.66 -7.36 10.18
CA ILE A 50 0.90 -6.36 10.94
C ILE A 50 0.55 -6.91 12.32
N GLY A 51 0.29 -8.22 12.43
CA GLY A 51 0.09 -8.92 13.69
C GLY A 51 -1.25 -8.68 14.38
N ARG A 52 -2.14 -7.91 13.76
CA ARG A 52 -3.49 -7.66 14.27
C ARG A 52 -4.42 -7.27 13.13
N VAL A 53 -5.72 -7.43 13.35
CA VAL A 53 -6.73 -6.94 12.43
C VAL A 53 -6.81 -5.42 12.56
N LEU A 54 -6.79 -4.71 11.43
CA LEU A 54 -6.89 -3.25 11.42
C LEU A 54 -8.32 -2.83 11.77
N PRO A 55 -8.51 -1.99 12.80
CA PRO A 55 -9.86 -1.57 13.20
C PRO A 55 -10.50 -0.62 12.20
N VAL A 56 -11.84 -0.61 12.15
CA VAL A 56 -12.67 0.32 11.36
C VAL A 56 -12.36 0.20 9.85
N ARG A 57 -11.97 -0.98 9.40
CA ARG A 57 -11.67 -1.31 7.99
C ARG A 57 -12.04 -2.75 7.71
N LYS A 58 -12.37 -3.04 6.46
CA LYS A 58 -12.48 -4.41 6.00
C LYS A 58 -11.13 -4.81 5.42
N SER A 59 -10.56 -5.91 5.88
CA SER A 59 -9.32 -6.47 5.36
C SER A 59 -9.62 -7.60 4.39
N VAL A 60 -9.05 -7.52 3.18
CA VAL A 60 -9.09 -8.58 2.18
C VAL A 60 -7.69 -9.14 2.07
N VAL A 61 -7.51 -10.41 2.41
CA VAL A 61 -6.21 -11.09 2.41
C VAL A 61 -6.15 -12.06 1.25
N PHE A 62 -5.21 -11.82 0.34
CA PHE A 62 -4.98 -12.66 -0.83
C PHE A 62 -3.90 -13.70 -0.53
N THR A 63 -4.22 -14.97 -0.72
CA THR A 63 -3.26 -16.07 -0.52
C THR A 63 -3.57 -17.25 -1.44
N ASN A 64 -2.54 -17.95 -1.89
CA ASN A 64 -2.68 -19.21 -2.62
C ASN A 64 -2.94 -20.41 -1.70
N ASN A 65 -2.78 -20.24 -0.38
CA ASN A 65 -3.03 -21.31 0.57
C ASN A 65 -4.53 -21.47 0.84
N PRO A 66 -5.17 -22.57 0.36
CA PRO A 66 -6.62 -22.74 0.53
C PRO A 66 -7.02 -23.03 1.98
N ASP A 67 -6.07 -23.38 2.84
CA ASP A 67 -6.32 -23.71 4.24
C ASP A 67 -6.17 -22.50 5.16
N PHE A 68 -5.73 -21.35 4.63
CA PHE A 68 -5.58 -20.14 5.42
C PHE A 68 -6.96 -19.57 5.77
N VAL A 69 -7.22 -19.44 7.06
CA VAL A 69 -8.47 -18.89 7.59
C VAL A 69 -8.18 -17.89 8.69
N VAL A 70 -9.05 -16.89 8.81
CA VAL A 70 -9.00 -15.90 9.88
C VAL A 70 -10.38 -15.84 10.54
N ASP A 71 -10.42 -16.02 11.85
CA ASP A 71 -11.66 -15.96 12.62
C ASP A 71 -11.96 -14.52 13.03
N ASP A 72 -12.39 -13.72 12.05
CA ASP A 72 -12.79 -12.33 12.27
C ASP A 72 -13.73 -11.92 11.13
N GLU A 73 -14.88 -11.38 11.48
CA GLU A 73 -15.93 -11.00 10.51
C GLU A 73 -15.49 -9.88 9.56
N THR A 74 -14.51 -9.07 9.95
CA THR A 74 -14.00 -7.96 9.14
C THR A 74 -12.88 -8.38 8.19
N VAL A 75 -12.52 -9.68 8.19
CA VAL A 75 -11.47 -10.23 7.33
C VAL A 75 -12.08 -11.19 6.33
N GLU A 76 -11.86 -10.91 5.05
CA GLU A 76 -12.20 -11.80 3.94
C GLU A 76 -10.91 -12.38 3.38
N VAL A 77 -10.83 -13.71 3.27
CA VAL A 77 -9.70 -14.39 2.63
C VAL A 77 -10.09 -14.73 1.20
N VAL A 78 -9.28 -14.33 0.24
CA VAL A 78 -9.50 -14.58 -1.19
C VAL A 78 -8.31 -15.33 -1.79
N HIS A 79 -8.56 -16.14 -2.82
CA HIS A 79 -7.59 -17.04 -3.40
C HIS A 79 -7.37 -16.83 -4.90
N SER A 80 -8.11 -15.92 -5.53
CA SER A 80 -8.04 -15.71 -6.97
C SER A 80 -8.28 -14.27 -7.37
N MET A 81 -7.80 -13.92 -8.57
CA MET A 81 -8.08 -12.61 -9.16
C MET A 81 -9.58 -12.40 -9.42
N LEU A 82 -10.32 -13.47 -9.67
CA LEU A 82 -11.77 -13.37 -9.86
C LEU A 82 -12.47 -12.78 -8.63
N GLU A 83 -12.02 -13.17 -7.45
CA GLU A 83 -12.55 -12.65 -6.18
C GLU A 83 -12.14 -11.20 -5.92
N ILE A 84 -10.98 -10.76 -6.43
CA ILE A 84 -10.51 -9.37 -6.34
C ILE A 84 -11.27 -8.46 -7.30
N LYS A 85 -11.78 -8.98 -8.40
CA LYS A 85 -12.43 -8.21 -9.46
C LYS A 85 -13.56 -7.31 -8.93
N GLN A 86 -14.31 -7.75 -7.95
CA GLN A 86 -15.38 -6.95 -7.33
C GLN A 86 -14.87 -5.61 -6.78
N TYR A 87 -13.63 -5.59 -6.26
CA TYR A 87 -13.00 -4.38 -5.71
C TYR A 87 -12.41 -3.49 -6.80
N ILE A 88 -12.00 -4.08 -7.92
CA ILE A 88 -11.55 -3.34 -9.10
C ILE A 88 -12.71 -2.57 -9.72
N ASP A 89 -13.85 -3.23 -9.86
CA ASP A 89 -15.05 -2.71 -10.52
C ASP A 89 -15.92 -1.83 -9.62
N ASP A 90 -15.67 -1.85 -8.32
CA ASP A 90 -16.40 -1.08 -7.31
C ASP A 90 -16.14 0.43 -7.49
N GLU A 91 -17.14 1.25 -7.30
CA GLU A 91 -17.01 2.71 -7.34
C GLU A 91 -16.28 3.27 -6.13
N ASN A 92 -16.30 2.56 -5.00
CA ASN A 92 -15.58 2.96 -3.80
C ASN A 92 -14.07 2.79 -4.00
N GLU A 93 -13.31 3.63 -3.33
CA GLU A 93 -11.86 3.53 -3.33
C GLU A 93 -11.42 2.44 -2.36
N ASN A 94 -10.76 1.39 -2.89
CA ASN A 94 -10.23 0.27 -2.14
C ASN A 94 -8.70 0.31 -2.21
N PHE A 95 -8.04 0.11 -1.08
CA PHE A 95 -6.60 0.37 -0.96
C PHE A 95 -5.77 -0.91 -0.94
N VAL A 96 -4.79 -0.97 -1.83
CA VAL A 96 -3.78 -2.04 -1.89
C VAL A 96 -2.61 -1.62 -1.01
N ILE A 97 -2.32 -2.39 0.03
CA ILE A 97 -1.33 -2.01 1.04
C ILE A 97 -0.09 -2.90 1.10
N GLY A 98 0.04 -3.84 0.17
CA GLY A 98 1.25 -4.62 -0.01
C GLY A 98 1.08 -6.12 0.24
N GLY A 99 2.13 -6.87 0.15
CA GLY A 99 3.51 -6.44 -0.16
C GLY A 99 3.83 -6.35 -1.64
N ALA A 100 5.10 -6.49 -1.93
CA ALA A 100 5.63 -6.27 -3.29
C ALA A 100 4.94 -7.13 -4.35
N MET A 101 4.67 -8.40 -4.07
CA MET A 101 3.98 -9.30 -5.00
C MET A 101 2.57 -8.79 -5.30
N ILE A 102 1.86 -8.34 -4.28
CA ILE A 102 0.49 -7.82 -4.42
C ILE A 102 0.50 -6.50 -5.18
N TYR A 103 1.46 -5.61 -4.90
CA TYR A 103 1.62 -4.37 -5.67
C TYR A 103 1.83 -4.68 -7.16
N ARG A 104 2.72 -5.61 -7.49
CA ARG A 104 2.98 -5.99 -8.89
C ARG A 104 1.76 -6.63 -9.55
N LEU A 105 1.10 -7.53 -8.84
CA LEU A 105 -0.07 -8.25 -9.36
C LEU A 105 -1.22 -7.29 -9.69
N LEU A 106 -1.47 -6.31 -8.83
CA LEU A 106 -2.62 -5.42 -8.95
C LEU A 106 -2.31 -4.10 -9.65
N MET A 107 -1.03 -3.78 -9.89
CA MET A 107 -0.61 -2.51 -10.53
C MET A 107 -1.37 -2.21 -11.83
N PRO A 108 -1.63 -3.17 -12.74
CA PRO A 108 -2.35 -2.88 -13.98
C PRO A 108 -3.76 -2.32 -13.76
N TYR A 109 -4.35 -2.56 -12.59
CA TYR A 109 -5.73 -2.17 -12.25
C TYR A 109 -5.80 -0.95 -11.34
N VAL A 110 -4.66 -0.42 -10.91
CA VAL A 110 -4.58 0.70 -9.97
C VAL A 110 -4.72 2.01 -10.71
N ASN A 111 -5.56 2.91 -10.20
CA ASN A 111 -5.81 4.23 -10.80
C ASN A 111 -5.07 5.36 -10.09
N LYS A 112 -4.69 5.16 -8.83
CA LYS A 112 -4.11 6.21 -7.99
C LYS A 112 -3.14 5.60 -7.00
N MET A 113 -2.09 6.34 -6.66
CA MET A 113 -1.13 5.92 -5.64
C MET A 113 -0.87 7.06 -4.66
N TYR A 114 -0.92 6.72 -3.38
CA TYR A 114 -0.52 7.59 -2.27
C TYR A 114 0.83 7.09 -1.78
N VAL A 115 1.89 7.84 -2.07
CA VAL A 115 3.26 7.41 -1.82
C VAL A 115 3.91 8.34 -0.82
N THR A 116 4.43 7.77 0.28
CA THR A 116 5.34 8.49 1.16
C THR A 116 6.74 8.27 0.61
N GLU A 117 7.32 9.34 0.06
CA GLU A 117 8.67 9.34 -0.50
C GLU A 117 9.66 9.72 0.60
N ILE A 118 10.48 8.79 1.04
CA ILE A 118 11.49 9.02 2.06
C ILE A 118 12.81 9.35 1.37
N ASN A 119 13.37 10.51 1.69
CA ASN A 119 14.57 11.02 1.04
C ASN A 119 15.86 10.43 1.64
N GLU A 120 15.90 9.11 1.71
CA GLU A 120 17.02 8.31 2.19
C GLU A 120 17.13 7.06 1.31
N GLU A 121 18.36 6.57 1.13
CA GLU A 121 18.59 5.27 0.51
C GLU A 121 18.76 4.21 1.59
N TYR A 122 18.24 3.04 1.35
CA TYR A 122 18.34 1.90 2.27
C TYR A 122 18.81 0.66 1.52
N GLU A 123 19.48 -0.23 2.24
CA GLU A 123 19.69 -1.59 1.77
C GLU A 123 18.46 -2.41 2.11
N GLY A 124 17.94 -3.15 1.14
CA GLY A 124 16.77 -3.98 1.34
C GLY A 124 16.65 -5.03 0.26
N ASP A 125 15.72 -5.95 0.45
CA ASP A 125 15.46 -7.06 -0.46
C ASP A 125 14.13 -6.92 -1.19
N THR A 126 13.33 -5.95 -0.83
CA THR A 126 11.97 -5.77 -1.35
C THR A 126 11.82 -4.38 -1.96
N PHE A 127 11.40 -4.35 -3.22
CA PHE A 127 11.33 -3.13 -4.03
C PHE A 127 9.91 -2.84 -4.47
N PHE A 128 9.56 -1.55 -4.48
CA PHE A 128 8.37 -1.07 -5.19
C PHE A 128 8.70 -0.93 -6.67
N PRO A 129 7.76 -1.27 -7.59
CA PRO A 129 7.98 -1.07 -9.01
C PRO A 129 8.28 0.38 -9.36
N ARG A 130 9.16 0.59 -10.34
CA ARG A 130 9.47 1.94 -10.81
C ARG A 130 8.20 2.64 -11.28
N ILE A 131 7.99 3.86 -10.82
CA ILE A 131 6.86 4.69 -11.24
C ILE A 131 7.27 5.43 -12.53
N SER A 132 6.73 4.98 -13.66
CA SER A 132 7.04 5.57 -14.97
C SER A 132 6.25 6.86 -15.20
N GLU A 133 6.92 7.91 -15.61
CA GLU A 133 6.28 9.17 -16.00
C GLU A 133 5.41 9.04 -17.26
N ASP A 134 5.63 8.00 -18.06
CA ASP A 134 4.78 7.70 -19.22
C ASP A 134 3.38 7.25 -18.81
N THR A 135 3.26 6.61 -17.65
CA THR A 135 2.00 6.04 -17.16
C THR A 135 1.37 6.89 -16.06
N TRP A 136 2.19 7.51 -15.21
CA TRP A 136 1.76 8.19 -13.99
C TRP A 136 2.11 9.67 -14.01
N GLU A 137 1.22 10.49 -13.46
CA GLU A 137 1.48 11.91 -13.23
C GLU A 137 1.29 12.26 -11.76
N VAL A 138 2.11 13.17 -11.27
CA VAL A 138 1.97 13.73 -9.92
C VAL A 138 0.83 14.74 -9.93
N VAL A 139 -0.15 14.55 -9.08
CA VAL A 139 -1.29 15.47 -8.94
C VAL A 139 -1.26 16.25 -7.64
N GLU A 140 -0.48 15.79 -6.65
CA GLU A 140 -0.37 16.45 -5.35
C GLU A 140 0.96 16.14 -4.70
N ARG A 141 1.58 17.15 -4.08
CA ARG A 141 2.77 17.00 -3.23
C ARG A 141 2.58 17.77 -1.95
N GLU A 142 2.96 17.17 -0.84
CA GLU A 142 2.93 17.79 0.48
C GLU A 142 4.26 17.47 1.18
N ASP A 143 5.03 18.50 1.54
CA ASP A 143 6.28 18.31 2.27
C ASP A 143 6.01 17.77 3.67
N GLY A 144 6.83 16.84 4.10
CA GLY A 144 6.82 16.34 5.47
C GLY A 144 7.34 17.38 6.45
N ILE A 145 6.99 17.20 7.71
CA ILE A 145 7.43 18.07 8.80
C ILE A 145 8.44 17.31 9.65
N LEU A 146 9.66 17.84 9.74
CA LEU A 146 10.67 17.32 10.67
C LEU A 146 10.35 17.81 12.08
N ASP A 147 10.29 16.90 13.02
CA ASP A 147 10.06 17.20 14.43
C ASP A 147 10.72 16.16 15.32
N GLU A 148 10.50 16.19 16.62
CA GLU A 148 11.09 15.24 17.57
C GLU A 148 10.66 13.78 17.35
N TYR A 149 9.52 13.55 16.65
CA TYR A 149 8.95 12.23 16.37
C TYR A 149 9.26 11.75 14.95
N ASN A 150 9.49 12.69 14.02
CA ASN A 150 9.69 12.44 12.59
C ASN A 150 11.02 13.09 12.18
N ASP A 151 12.11 12.32 12.25
CA ASP A 151 13.46 12.80 12.00
C ASP A 151 13.98 12.49 10.58
N LEU A 152 13.17 11.86 9.76
CA LEU A 152 13.47 11.58 8.36
C LEU A 152 12.84 12.64 7.46
N GLU A 153 13.58 13.07 6.45
CA GLU A 153 13.03 13.93 5.40
C GLU A 153 12.13 13.10 4.49
N TYR A 154 10.92 13.55 4.29
CA TYR A 154 9.92 12.84 3.49
C TYR A 154 8.92 13.81 2.87
N GLU A 155 8.20 13.34 1.86
CA GLU A 155 7.04 14.03 1.31
C GLU A 155 5.92 13.03 1.00
N PHE A 156 4.68 13.51 1.03
CA PHE A 156 3.54 12.75 0.56
C PHE A 156 3.24 13.14 -0.89
N VAL A 157 3.20 12.15 -1.77
CA VAL A 157 2.99 12.38 -3.20
C VAL A 157 1.80 11.54 -3.65
N VAL A 158 0.88 12.18 -4.38
CA VAL A 158 -0.24 11.47 -5.00
C VAL A 158 0.01 11.40 -6.49
N TYR A 159 -0.01 10.18 -7.01
CA TYR A 159 0.10 9.89 -8.45
C TYR A 159 -1.25 9.45 -8.97
N LYS A 160 -1.57 9.87 -10.17
CA LYS A 160 -2.75 9.43 -10.88
C LYS A 160 -2.34 8.83 -12.23
N ARG A 161 -3.01 7.74 -12.63
CA ARG A 161 -2.76 7.14 -13.94
C ARG A 161 -3.18 8.12 -15.04
N LYS A 162 -2.31 8.34 -16.00
CA LYS A 162 -2.60 9.15 -17.18
C LYS A 162 -3.71 8.50 -17.99
N LYS A 163 -4.57 9.30 -18.58
CA LYS A 163 -5.58 8.81 -19.50
C LYS A 163 -4.89 8.35 -20.77
N GLU A 164 -5.30 7.20 -21.30
CA GLU A 164 -4.90 6.77 -22.63
C GLU A 164 -5.52 7.70 -23.67
N ASN A 165 -4.72 8.07 -24.64
CA ASN A 165 -5.18 8.85 -25.79
C ASN A 165 -5.67 7.90 -26.89
#